data_6fa1b2d263ec57109a267919e2a6dc70
#
_entry.id   6fa1b2d263ec57109a267919e2a6dc70
#
_cell.length_a   1.000
_cell.length_b   1.000
_cell.length_c   1.000
_cell.angle_alpha   90.00
_cell.angle_beta   90.00
_cell.angle_gamma   90.00
#
_symmetry.space_group_name_H-M   'P 1'
#
loop_
_entity.id
_entity.type
_entity.pdbx_description
1 polymer ?
#
loop_
_entity_poly.entity_id
_entity_poly.type
_entity_poly.pdbx_seq_one_letter_code
_entity_poly.pdbx_strand_id
1 'polypeptide(L)'
;AVYTQLMAHVTQGFLHKLRTRMFAGMQKLPIRYFDQNSRGDIMSYYTNDIDTLRQLVSQSLPQLFASGLTVLGLLLFMLYFSIPLMLIVFLGIFFMTQATKNIGGKSAKYFLNQQRSLGKVEGYIEEMMNGQKVVKVFCHEEAAERDFDAINDQLFDDANHAQRYANIFMPIMGNIGNILYVLTAFLGGLLICSGGSVPNLSFQNLFETGSMIAPLKIAVVASFLGMTKQFTGNVSQVSQQINAIVMAAAGASQSE
;
A
#
# COMPACT_ATOMS: atom_id res chain seq x y z
N ALA A 1 0.31 -23.26 5.55
CA ALA A 1 -0.96 -23.84 6.04
C ALA A 1 -1.21 -23.49 7.51
N VAL A 2 -0.32 -23.83 8.48
CA VAL A 2 -0.53 -23.59 9.92
C VAL A 2 -0.69 -22.08 10.24
N TYR A 3 0.18 -21.21 9.71
CA TYR A 3 0.09 -19.77 9.87
C TYR A 3 -1.28 -19.22 9.43
N THR A 4 -1.76 -19.62 8.25
CA THR A 4 -3.03 -19.15 7.70
C THR A 4 -4.22 -19.55 8.57
N GLN A 5 -4.20 -20.79 9.12
CA GLN A 5 -5.23 -21.28 10.03
C GLN A 5 -5.22 -20.53 11.37
N LEU A 6 -4.03 -20.30 11.94
CA LEU A 6 -3.88 -19.51 13.17
C LEU A 6 -4.39 -18.09 13.00
N MET A 7 -4.00 -17.42 11.90
CA MET A 7 -4.48 -16.07 11.60
C MET A 7 -5.99 -16.01 11.38
N ALA A 8 -6.57 -17.01 10.71
CA ALA A 8 -8.02 -17.09 10.56
C ALA A 8 -8.71 -17.20 11.92
N HIS A 9 -8.22 -18.06 12.82
CA HIS A 9 -8.79 -18.24 14.17
C HIS A 9 -8.68 -16.96 15.01
N VAL A 10 -7.51 -16.31 15.03
CA VAL A 10 -7.28 -15.05 15.75
C VAL A 10 -8.18 -13.94 15.21
N THR A 11 -8.26 -13.81 13.88
CA THR A 11 -9.08 -12.77 13.23
C THR A 11 -10.55 -12.99 13.53
N GLN A 12 -11.08 -14.20 13.36
CA GLN A 12 -12.48 -14.50 13.65
C GLN A 12 -12.82 -14.33 15.14
N GLY A 13 -11.93 -14.71 16.04
CA GLY A 13 -12.08 -14.48 17.49
C GLY A 13 -12.12 -12.99 17.84
N PHE A 14 -11.27 -12.17 17.21
CA PHE A 14 -11.28 -10.73 17.36
C PHE A 14 -12.61 -10.11 16.86
N LEU A 15 -13.03 -10.47 15.64
CA LEU A 15 -14.27 -9.95 15.05
C LEU A 15 -15.52 -10.37 15.84
N HIS A 16 -15.53 -11.59 16.36
CA HIS A 16 -16.64 -12.06 17.23
C HIS A 16 -16.76 -11.15 18.46
N LYS A 17 -15.65 -10.92 19.18
CA LYS A 17 -15.65 -10.02 20.34
C LYS A 17 -16.05 -8.60 19.98
N LEU A 18 -15.56 -8.09 18.82
CA LEU A 18 -15.89 -6.75 18.35
C LEU A 18 -17.39 -6.60 18.09
N ARG A 19 -17.98 -7.52 17.31
CA ARG A 19 -19.44 -7.51 17.01
C ARG A 19 -20.27 -7.57 18.29
N THR A 20 -19.88 -8.43 19.24
CA THR A 20 -20.59 -8.54 20.52
C THR A 20 -20.53 -7.22 21.31
N ARG A 21 -19.37 -6.56 21.34
CA ARG A 21 -19.22 -5.27 22.01
C ARG A 21 -20.00 -4.15 21.31
N MET A 22 -19.95 -4.10 19.98
CA MET A 22 -20.69 -3.12 19.18
C MET A 22 -22.20 -3.28 19.41
N PHE A 23 -22.71 -4.52 19.37
CA PHE A 23 -24.12 -4.79 19.60
C PHE A 23 -24.54 -4.41 21.03
N ALA A 24 -23.75 -4.77 22.04
CA ALA A 24 -24.02 -4.37 23.42
C ALA A 24 -23.94 -2.84 23.63
N GLY A 25 -23.06 -2.15 22.89
CA GLY A 25 -22.98 -0.69 22.88
C GLY A 25 -24.21 -0.08 22.25
N MET A 26 -24.63 -0.57 21.07
CA MET A 26 -25.83 -0.11 20.37
C MET A 26 -27.09 -0.20 21.24
N GLN A 27 -27.26 -1.26 22.01
CA GLN A 27 -28.42 -1.43 22.92
C GLN A 27 -28.46 -0.39 24.05
N LYS A 28 -27.37 0.31 24.32
CA LYS A 28 -27.28 1.36 25.34
C LYS A 28 -27.47 2.78 24.80
N LEU A 29 -27.57 2.91 23.48
CA LEU A 29 -27.74 4.22 22.83
C LEU A 29 -29.16 4.74 23.04
N PRO A 30 -29.33 6.07 23.23
CA PRO A 30 -30.64 6.68 23.36
C PRO A 30 -31.42 6.61 22.02
N ILE A 31 -32.75 6.57 22.08
CA ILE A 31 -33.64 6.52 20.92
C ILE A 31 -33.31 7.65 19.92
N ARG A 32 -32.99 8.84 20.43
CA ARG A 32 -32.61 10.00 19.61
C ARG A 32 -31.46 9.67 18.61
N TYR A 33 -30.54 8.79 18.94
CA TYR A 33 -29.48 8.38 18.04
C TYR A 33 -30.04 7.66 16.80
N PHE A 34 -31.04 6.80 16.99
CA PHE A 34 -31.69 6.06 15.90
C PHE A 34 -32.62 6.92 15.06
N ASP A 35 -33.11 8.03 15.62
CA ASP A 35 -33.90 9.02 14.88
C ASP A 35 -33.01 9.94 14.00
N GLN A 36 -31.76 10.14 14.39
CA GLN A 36 -30.83 11.03 13.71
C GLN A 36 -29.94 10.33 12.69
N ASN A 37 -29.80 9.02 12.77
CA ASN A 37 -28.92 8.24 11.88
C ASN A 37 -29.75 7.25 11.06
N SER A 38 -29.41 7.12 9.79
CA SER A 38 -30.11 6.17 8.93
C SER A 38 -29.80 4.73 9.36
N ARG A 39 -30.77 3.83 9.16
CA ARG A 39 -30.58 2.40 9.44
C ARG A 39 -29.47 1.81 8.55
N GLY A 40 -29.30 2.35 7.35
CA GLY A 40 -28.25 1.96 6.42
C GLY A 40 -26.86 2.29 6.94
N ASP A 41 -26.67 3.49 7.51
CA ASP A 41 -25.39 3.90 8.09
C ASP A 41 -25.02 3.02 9.29
N ILE A 42 -25.98 2.79 10.19
CA ILE A 42 -25.78 1.89 11.34
C ILE A 42 -25.41 0.47 10.87
N MET A 43 -26.05 -0.03 9.82
CA MET A 43 -25.76 -1.35 9.28
C MET A 43 -24.39 -1.41 8.59
N SER A 44 -23.94 -0.30 7.97
CA SER A 44 -22.62 -0.17 7.35
C SER A 44 -21.49 -0.42 8.35
N TYR A 45 -21.62 0.05 9.60
CA TYR A 45 -20.63 -0.26 10.66
C TYR A 45 -20.49 -1.77 10.92
N TYR A 46 -21.61 -2.53 10.81
CA TYR A 46 -21.58 -3.99 11.03
C TYR A 46 -21.13 -4.80 9.82
N THR A 47 -21.17 -4.22 8.63
CA THR A 47 -20.78 -4.88 7.38
C THR A 47 -19.44 -4.36 6.87
N ASN A 48 -19.41 -3.15 6.34
CA ASN A 48 -18.25 -2.58 5.65
C ASN A 48 -17.07 -2.33 6.59
N ASP A 49 -17.30 -1.72 7.76
CA ASP A 49 -16.23 -1.38 8.69
C ASP A 49 -15.62 -2.63 9.32
N ILE A 50 -16.46 -3.60 9.68
CA ILE A 50 -15.99 -4.89 10.19
C ILE A 50 -15.19 -5.65 9.13
N ASP A 51 -15.59 -5.62 7.85
CA ASP A 51 -14.83 -6.26 6.77
C ASP A 51 -13.50 -5.54 6.50
N THR A 52 -13.48 -4.23 6.58
CA THR A 52 -12.25 -3.42 6.50
C THR A 52 -11.30 -3.76 7.65
N LEU A 53 -11.80 -3.85 8.88
CA LEU A 53 -11.01 -4.29 10.04
C LEU A 53 -10.53 -5.74 9.91
N ARG A 54 -11.36 -6.63 9.34
CA ARG A 54 -10.97 -8.00 9.03
C ARG A 54 -9.78 -8.03 8.09
N GLN A 55 -9.84 -7.28 6.99
CA GLN A 55 -8.75 -7.19 6.02
C GLN A 55 -7.47 -6.61 6.65
N LEU A 56 -7.60 -5.59 7.47
CA LEU A 56 -6.47 -4.97 8.17
C LEU A 56 -5.78 -5.96 9.11
N VAL A 57 -6.54 -6.66 9.96
CA VAL A 57 -6.01 -7.60 10.94
C VAL A 57 -5.52 -8.89 10.29
N SER A 58 -6.24 -9.44 9.29
CA SER A 58 -5.89 -10.73 8.70
C SER A 58 -4.81 -10.67 7.63
N GLN A 59 -4.64 -9.52 6.95
CA GLN A 59 -3.75 -9.39 5.81
C GLN A 59 -2.73 -8.26 5.98
N SER A 60 -3.19 -7.02 6.21
CA SER A 60 -2.31 -5.86 6.14
C SER A 60 -1.26 -5.83 7.25
N LEU A 61 -1.66 -6.01 8.51
CA LEU A 61 -0.73 -6.03 9.63
C LEU A 61 0.28 -7.18 9.55
N PRO A 62 -0.15 -8.45 9.38
CA PRO A 62 0.81 -9.56 9.25
C PRO A 62 1.76 -9.40 8.07
N GLN A 63 1.28 -8.88 6.95
CA GLN A 63 2.10 -8.64 5.76
C GLN A 63 3.16 -7.57 6.01
N LEU A 64 2.82 -6.47 6.70
CA LEU A 64 3.78 -5.44 7.08
C LEU A 64 4.88 -5.99 7.98
N PHE A 65 4.51 -6.77 9.01
CA PHE A 65 5.49 -7.41 9.90
C PHE A 65 6.39 -8.41 9.15
N ALA A 66 5.80 -9.26 8.32
CA ALA A 66 6.55 -10.25 7.55
C ALA A 66 7.52 -9.58 6.56
N SER A 67 7.04 -8.59 5.82
CA SER A 67 7.87 -7.83 4.87
C SER A 67 8.94 -7.02 5.59
N GLY A 68 8.63 -6.37 6.71
CA GLY A 68 9.61 -5.63 7.52
C GLY A 68 10.72 -6.53 8.06
N LEU A 69 10.36 -7.69 8.61
CA LEU A 69 11.34 -8.67 9.11
C LEU A 69 12.20 -9.24 7.98
N THR A 70 11.58 -9.52 6.81
CA THR A 70 12.30 -10.01 5.63
C THR A 70 13.28 -8.96 5.11
N VAL A 71 12.87 -7.70 5.01
CA VAL A 71 13.73 -6.59 4.59
C VAL A 71 14.92 -6.44 5.54
N LEU A 72 14.66 -6.47 6.86
CA LEU A 72 15.72 -6.38 7.86
C LEU A 72 16.69 -7.57 7.76
N GLY A 73 16.17 -8.79 7.65
CA GLY A 73 16.98 -9.99 7.48
C GLY A 73 17.84 -9.95 6.20
N LEU A 74 17.25 -9.54 5.08
CA LEU A 74 17.99 -9.39 3.83
C LEU A 74 19.09 -8.33 3.93
N LEU A 75 18.85 -7.19 4.58
CA LEU A 75 19.88 -6.17 4.81
C LEU A 75 21.04 -6.71 5.64
N LEU A 76 20.77 -7.48 6.69
CA LEU A 76 21.80 -8.10 7.52
C LEU A 76 22.62 -9.12 6.73
N PHE A 77 21.96 -9.97 5.94
CA PHE A 77 22.67 -10.92 5.06
C PHE A 77 23.49 -10.21 3.99
N MET A 78 22.96 -9.16 3.36
CA MET A 78 23.69 -8.38 2.35
C MET A 78 24.92 -7.71 2.96
N LEU A 79 24.80 -7.16 4.18
CA LEU A 79 25.93 -6.59 4.93
C LEU A 79 27.00 -7.66 5.25
N TYR A 80 26.54 -8.86 5.58
CA TYR A 80 27.45 -9.99 5.85
C TYR A 80 28.28 -10.40 4.62
N PHE A 81 27.65 -10.42 3.43
CA PHE A 81 28.31 -10.89 2.21
C PHE A 81 29.19 -9.84 1.52
N SER A 82 28.76 -8.58 1.43
CA SER A 82 29.52 -7.55 0.72
C SER A 82 29.04 -6.13 1.08
N ILE A 83 29.90 -5.37 1.72
CA ILE A 83 29.65 -3.95 2.02
C ILE A 83 29.61 -3.10 0.74
N PRO A 84 30.52 -3.22 -0.24
CA PRO A 84 30.47 -2.43 -1.46
C PRO A 84 29.19 -2.62 -2.28
N LEU A 85 28.72 -3.87 -2.42
CA LEU A 85 27.47 -4.16 -3.14
C LEU A 85 26.24 -3.65 -2.35
N MET A 86 26.30 -3.67 -1.02
CA MET A 86 25.22 -3.13 -0.19
C MET A 86 25.04 -1.63 -0.36
N LEU A 87 26.11 -0.84 -0.58
CA LEU A 87 26.01 0.60 -0.84
C LEU A 87 25.16 0.89 -2.07
N ILE A 88 25.22 0.04 -3.10
CA ILE A 88 24.39 0.17 -4.30
C ILE A 88 22.90 -0.02 -3.93
N VAL A 89 22.62 -1.00 -3.08
CA VAL A 89 21.25 -1.25 -2.63
C VAL A 89 20.73 -0.09 -1.80
N PHE A 90 21.55 0.53 -0.94
CA PHE A 90 21.17 1.74 -0.21
C PHE A 90 20.82 2.91 -1.14
N LEU A 91 21.58 3.08 -2.21
CA LEU A 91 21.25 4.08 -3.25
C LEU A 91 19.85 3.79 -3.86
N GLY A 92 19.58 2.51 -4.11
CA GLY A 92 18.25 2.10 -4.59
C GLY A 92 17.13 2.34 -3.60
N ILE A 93 17.35 2.07 -2.32
CA ILE A 93 16.39 2.40 -1.26
C ILE A 93 16.08 3.90 -1.27
N PHE A 94 17.11 4.72 -1.39
CA PHE A 94 16.92 6.17 -1.47
C PHE A 94 16.04 6.58 -2.65
N PHE A 95 16.28 6.06 -3.86
CA PHE A 95 15.44 6.35 -5.02
C PHE A 95 14.02 5.78 -4.86
N MET A 96 13.86 4.58 -4.32
CA MET A 96 12.55 3.97 -4.06
C MET A 96 11.74 4.79 -3.05
N THR A 97 12.36 5.23 -1.96
CA THR A 97 11.68 6.05 -0.94
C THR A 97 11.29 7.42 -1.48
N GLN A 98 12.15 8.06 -2.30
CA GLN A 98 11.82 9.32 -2.96
C GLN A 98 10.67 9.15 -3.97
N ALA A 99 10.68 8.09 -4.77
CA ALA A 99 9.59 7.79 -5.69
C ALA A 99 8.27 7.54 -4.94
N THR A 100 8.30 6.75 -3.86
CA THR A 100 7.13 6.50 -3.00
C THR A 100 6.56 7.79 -2.43
N LYS A 101 7.43 8.66 -1.89
CA LYS A 101 7.02 9.93 -1.28
C LYS A 101 6.39 10.88 -2.30
N ASN A 102 7.01 11.00 -3.48
CA ASN A 102 6.54 11.93 -4.51
C ASN A 102 5.25 11.44 -5.19
N ILE A 103 5.17 10.15 -5.53
CA ILE A 103 4.01 9.57 -6.21
C ILE A 103 2.86 9.39 -5.20
N GLY A 104 3.16 8.85 -4.02
CA GLY A 104 2.17 8.61 -2.97
C GLY A 104 1.47 9.89 -2.50
N GLY A 105 2.22 10.98 -2.31
CA GLY A 105 1.63 12.27 -1.93
C GLY A 105 0.69 12.83 -3.00
N LYS A 106 1.04 12.71 -4.29
CA LYS A 106 0.16 13.13 -5.39
C LYS A 106 -1.05 12.20 -5.54
N SER A 107 -0.83 10.89 -5.43
CA SER A 107 -1.89 9.88 -5.47
C SER A 107 -2.93 10.14 -4.38
N ALA A 108 -2.50 10.37 -3.14
CA ALA A 108 -3.40 10.67 -2.02
C ALA A 108 -4.25 11.92 -2.29
N LYS A 109 -3.65 13.00 -2.81
CA LYS A 109 -4.38 14.24 -3.15
C LYS A 109 -5.48 13.99 -4.19
N TYR A 110 -5.14 13.28 -5.29
CA TYR A 110 -6.13 13.00 -6.35
C TYR A 110 -7.20 12.02 -5.89
N PHE A 111 -6.84 11.05 -5.04
CA PHE A 111 -7.81 10.15 -4.44
C PHE A 111 -8.83 10.88 -3.57
N LEU A 112 -8.38 11.87 -2.78
CA LEU A 112 -9.29 12.73 -2.01
C LEU A 112 -10.25 13.51 -2.90
N ASN A 113 -9.76 14.07 -4.02
CA ASN A 113 -10.63 14.76 -4.98
C ASN A 113 -11.65 13.80 -5.58
N GLN A 114 -11.22 12.60 -5.99
CA GLN A 114 -12.12 11.55 -6.49
C GLN A 114 -13.23 11.23 -5.48
N GLN A 115 -12.88 11.05 -4.19
CA GLN A 115 -13.87 10.77 -3.14
C GLN A 115 -14.86 11.93 -2.96
N ARG A 116 -14.39 13.17 -3.03
CA ARG A 116 -15.28 14.35 -2.97
C ARG A 116 -16.24 14.43 -4.16
N SER A 117 -15.73 14.15 -5.36
CA SER A 117 -16.57 14.16 -6.57
C SER A 117 -17.54 12.98 -6.56
N LEU A 118 -17.14 11.81 -6.04
CA LEU A 118 -18.03 10.67 -5.84
C LEU A 118 -19.17 11.01 -4.88
N GLY A 119 -18.86 11.62 -3.73
CA GLY A 119 -19.88 12.05 -2.78
C GLY A 119 -20.86 13.08 -3.35
N LYS A 120 -20.42 13.96 -4.30
CA LYS A 120 -21.33 14.85 -5.01
C LYS A 120 -22.29 14.11 -5.94
N VAL A 121 -21.77 13.10 -6.68
CA VAL A 121 -22.60 12.27 -7.56
C VAL A 121 -23.62 11.49 -6.72
N GLU A 122 -23.20 10.86 -5.64
CA GLU A 122 -24.06 10.11 -4.73
C GLU A 122 -25.15 11.00 -4.12
N GLY A 123 -24.77 12.19 -3.62
CA GLY A 123 -25.73 13.16 -3.07
C GLY A 123 -26.73 13.65 -4.11
N TYR A 124 -26.30 13.91 -5.35
CA TYR A 124 -27.19 14.29 -6.44
C TYR A 124 -28.17 13.18 -6.80
N ILE A 125 -27.69 11.92 -6.88
CA ILE A 125 -28.55 10.77 -7.13
C ILE A 125 -29.61 10.63 -6.02
N GLU A 126 -29.21 10.76 -4.75
CA GLU A 126 -30.14 10.70 -3.62
C GLU A 126 -31.19 11.80 -3.68
N GLU A 127 -30.78 13.05 -3.97
CA GLU A 127 -31.68 14.19 -4.13
C GLU A 127 -32.69 13.94 -5.27
N MET A 128 -32.21 13.48 -6.42
CA MET A 128 -33.07 13.19 -7.57
C MET A 128 -34.01 12.02 -7.31
N MET A 129 -33.56 10.97 -6.61
CA MET A 129 -34.42 9.85 -6.22
C MET A 129 -35.55 10.31 -5.28
N ASN A 130 -35.25 11.14 -4.30
CA ASN A 130 -36.22 11.68 -3.36
C ASN A 130 -37.18 12.69 -4.04
N GLY A 131 -36.65 13.51 -4.96
CA GLY A 131 -37.36 14.51 -5.72
C GLY A 131 -38.02 14.03 -7.01
N GLN A 132 -37.94 12.74 -7.36
CA GLN A 132 -38.33 12.20 -8.67
C GLN A 132 -39.79 12.58 -9.07
N LYS A 133 -40.70 12.61 -8.13
CA LYS A 133 -42.10 13.05 -8.40
C LYS A 133 -42.17 14.49 -8.88
N VAL A 134 -41.36 15.37 -8.31
CA VAL A 134 -41.28 16.79 -8.68
C VAL A 134 -40.68 16.93 -10.07
N VAL A 135 -39.57 16.27 -10.34
CA VAL A 135 -38.91 16.26 -11.65
C VAL A 135 -39.88 15.84 -12.75
N LYS A 136 -40.68 14.78 -12.51
CA LYS A 136 -41.66 14.25 -13.45
C LYS A 136 -42.83 15.20 -13.67
N VAL A 137 -43.37 15.83 -12.61
CA VAL A 137 -44.51 16.77 -12.70
C VAL A 137 -44.14 18.02 -13.50
N PHE A 138 -42.91 18.50 -13.37
CA PHE A 138 -42.41 19.69 -14.05
C PHE A 138 -41.71 19.41 -15.38
N CYS A 139 -41.61 18.15 -15.80
CA CYS A 139 -40.90 17.71 -17.03
C CYS A 139 -39.46 18.22 -17.10
N HIS A 140 -38.73 18.11 -15.96
CA HIS A 140 -37.37 18.63 -15.82
C HIS A 140 -36.32 17.55 -15.99
N GLU A 141 -36.63 16.40 -16.59
CA GLU A 141 -35.74 15.25 -16.78
C GLU A 141 -34.46 15.63 -17.54
N GLU A 142 -34.61 16.32 -18.68
CA GLU A 142 -33.43 16.73 -19.49
C GLU A 142 -32.52 17.73 -18.76
N ALA A 143 -33.08 18.55 -17.86
CA ALA A 143 -32.27 19.45 -17.03
C ALA A 143 -31.50 18.66 -15.98
N ALA A 144 -32.17 17.72 -15.29
CA ALA A 144 -31.53 16.84 -14.31
C ALA A 144 -30.43 15.94 -14.93
N GLU A 145 -30.64 15.44 -16.15
CA GLU A 145 -29.62 14.69 -16.89
C GLU A 145 -28.39 15.54 -17.20
N ARG A 146 -28.57 16.77 -17.69
CA ARG A 146 -27.44 17.68 -17.98
C ARG A 146 -26.65 18.05 -16.72
N ASP A 147 -27.34 18.29 -15.62
CA ASP A 147 -26.68 18.59 -14.35
C ASP A 147 -25.93 17.38 -13.80
N PHE A 148 -26.49 16.16 -13.94
CA PHE A 148 -25.84 14.92 -13.60
C PHE A 148 -24.58 14.70 -14.46
N ASP A 149 -24.66 14.89 -15.79
CA ASP A 149 -23.54 14.73 -16.70
C ASP A 149 -22.37 15.64 -16.31
N ALA A 150 -22.64 16.90 -15.96
CA ALA A 150 -21.60 17.83 -15.54
C ALA A 150 -20.90 17.39 -14.24
N ILE A 151 -21.64 16.84 -13.28
CA ILE A 151 -21.07 16.32 -12.03
C ILE A 151 -20.29 15.01 -12.27
N ASN A 152 -20.81 14.15 -13.15
CA ASN A 152 -20.21 12.89 -13.51
C ASN A 152 -18.92 13.07 -14.35
N ASP A 153 -18.88 14.06 -15.25
CA ASP A 153 -17.67 14.44 -15.98
C ASP A 153 -16.56 14.90 -15.02
N GLN A 154 -16.90 15.66 -13.98
CA GLN A 154 -15.94 16.04 -12.95
C GLN A 154 -15.41 14.82 -12.18
N LEU A 155 -16.30 13.86 -11.85
CA LEU A 155 -15.88 12.60 -11.21
C LEU A 155 -14.96 11.79 -12.15
N PHE A 156 -15.27 11.73 -13.45
CA PHE A 156 -14.43 11.06 -14.44
C PHE A 156 -13.03 11.64 -14.47
N ASP A 157 -12.88 12.96 -14.52
CA ASP A 157 -11.58 13.63 -14.55
C ASP A 157 -10.78 13.37 -13.28
N ASP A 158 -11.40 13.52 -12.10
CA ASP A 158 -10.75 13.29 -10.82
C ASP A 158 -10.36 11.80 -10.65
N ALA A 159 -11.23 10.87 -11.05
CA ALA A 159 -10.95 9.43 -11.01
C ALA A 159 -9.82 9.05 -12.00
N ASN A 160 -9.82 9.63 -13.22
CA ASN A 160 -8.78 9.39 -14.20
C ASN A 160 -7.41 9.85 -13.67
N HIS A 161 -7.35 11.03 -13.06
CA HIS A 161 -6.12 11.52 -12.43
C HIS A 161 -5.67 10.62 -11.27
N ALA A 162 -6.57 10.21 -10.39
CA ALA A 162 -6.28 9.33 -9.26
C ALA A 162 -5.71 7.97 -9.73
N GLN A 163 -6.40 7.33 -10.68
CA GLN A 163 -6.00 6.04 -11.23
C GLN A 163 -4.68 6.12 -12.01
N ARG A 164 -4.45 7.19 -12.74
CA ARG A 164 -3.19 7.40 -13.47
C ARG A 164 -1.99 7.43 -12.51
N TYR A 165 -2.07 8.14 -11.38
CA TYR A 165 -0.99 8.16 -10.40
C TYR A 165 -0.86 6.84 -9.62
N ALA A 166 -1.97 6.18 -9.31
CA ALA A 166 -1.95 4.87 -8.66
C ALA A 166 -1.28 3.81 -9.55
N ASN A 167 -1.66 3.74 -10.83
CA ASN A 167 -1.18 2.71 -11.75
C ASN A 167 0.27 2.90 -12.21
N ILE A 168 0.82 4.13 -12.18
CA ILE A 168 2.22 4.38 -12.55
C ILE A 168 3.20 3.96 -11.45
N PHE A 169 2.74 3.79 -10.22
CA PHE A 169 3.57 3.47 -9.07
C PHE A 169 4.29 2.12 -9.22
N MET A 170 3.54 1.07 -9.59
CA MET A 170 4.09 -0.29 -9.75
C MET A 170 5.18 -0.40 -10.82
N PRO A 171 4.98 0.11 -12.06
CA PRO A 171 6.01 0.11 -13.09
C PRO A 171 7.28 0.88 -12.65
N ILE A 172 7.15 2.02 -11.98
CA ILE A 172 8.31 2.80 -11.51
C ILE A 172 9.10 2.00 -10.48
N MET A 173 8.44 1.41 -9.48
CA MET A 173 9.11 0.60 -8.47
C MET A 173 9.79 -0.63 -9.10
N GLY A 174 9.12 -1.30 -10.04
CA GLY A 174 9.67 -2.44 -10.78
C GLY A 174 10.91 -2.05 -11.60
N ASN A 175 10.89 -0.92 -12.28
CA ASN A 175 12.01 -0.43 -13.07
C ASN A 175 13.21 -0.03 -12.20
N ILE A 176 12.99 0.65 -11.07
CA ILE A 176 14.07 0.94 -10.11
C ILE A 176 14.71 -0.38 -9.64
N GLY A 177 13.89 -1.39 -9.31
CA GLY A 177 14.39 -2.71 -8.92
C GLY A 177 15.21 -3.42 -10.02
N ASN A 178 14.78 -3.32 -11.28
CA ASN A 178 15.51 -3.89 -12.41
C ASN A 178 16.82 -3.14 -12.69
N ILE A 179 16.84 -1.81 -12.59
CA ILE A 179 18.05 -1.00 -12.72
C ILE A 179 19.04 -1.38 -11.62
N LEU A 180 18.58 -1.50 -10.38
CA LEU A 180 19.44 -1.96 -9.28
C LEU A 180 20.01 -3.34 -9.50
N TYR A 181 19.23 -4.27 -10.01
CA TYR A 181 19.69 -5.60 -10.35
C TYR A 181 20.81 -5.55 -11.39
N VAL A 182 20.63 -4.79 -12.46
CA VAL A 182 21.65 -4.61 -13.51
C VAL A 182 22.91 -3.92 -12.97
N LEU A 183 22.76 -2.87 -12.17
CA LEU A 183 23.90 -2.18 -11.55
C LEU A 183 24.68 -3.11 -10.61
N THR A 184 23.98 -3.91 -9.82
CA THR A 184 24.59 -4.88 -8.91
C THR A 184 25.35 -5.97 -9.69
N ALA A 185 24.79 -6.47 -10.80
CA ALA A 185 25.43 -7.43 -11.67
C ALA A 185 26.68 -6.84 -12.34
N PHE A 186 26.55 -5.64 -12.89
CA PHE A 186 27.64 -4.94 -13.59
C PHE A 186 28.80 -4.62 -12.63
N LEU A 187 28.51 -4.00 -11.50
CA LEU A 187 29.55 -3.65 -10.51
C LEU A 187 30.13 -4.88 -9.82
N GLY A 188 29.31 -5.88 -9.52
CA GLY A 188 29.79 -7.19 -9.03
C GLY A 188 30.73 -7.87 -10.03
N GLY A 189 30.38 -7.84 -11.31
CA GLY A 189 31.26 -8.35 -12.40
C GLY A 189 32.57 -7.57 -12.52
N LEU A 190 32.51 -6.23 -12.47
CA LEU A 190 33.72 -5.40 -12.47
C LEU A 190 34.64 -5.68 -11.28
N LEU A 191 34.07 -5.84 -10.08
CA LEU A 191 34.84 -6.19 -8.88
C LEU A 191 35.57 -7.55 -9.03
N ILE A 192 34.92 -8.51 -9.68
CA ILE A 192 35.55 -9.83 -9.98
C ILE A 192 36.65 -9.67 -11.04
N CYS A 193 36.34 -8.96 -12.13
CA CYS A 193 37.30 -8.78 -13.26
C CYS A 193 38.53 -7.94 -12.88
N SER A 194 38.43 -7.05 -11.90
CA SER A 194 39.56 -6.24 -11.41
C SER A 194 40.64 -7.05 -10.69
N GLY A 195 40.47 -8.37 -10.59
CA GLY A 195 41.47 -9.29 -10.12
C GLY A 195 42.00 -9.07 -8.69
N GLY A 196 41.11 -8.55 -7.82
CA GLY A 196 41.47 -8.26 -6.43
C GLY A 196 42.04 -6.85 -6.18
N SER A 197 42.11 -5.98 -7.22
CA SER A 197 42.51 -4.59 -7.07
C SER A 197 41.48 -3.78 -6.26
N VAL A 198 40.23 -4.22 -6.22
CA VAL A 198 39.21 -3.68 -5.35
C VAL A 198 38.77 -4.77 -4.36
N PRO A 199 39.16 -4.67 -3.09
CA PRO A 199 38.86 -5.68 -2.10
C PRO A 199 37.36 -5.72 -1.78
N ASN A 200 36.78 -6.91 -1.70
CA ASN A 200 35.49 -7.11 -1.12
C ASN A 200 35.61 -7.03 0.41
N LEU A 201 35.05 -5.96 1.00
CA LEU A 201 34.89 -5.89 2.45
C LEU A 201 33.64 -6.69 2.84
N SER A 202 33.85 -7.78 3.59
CA SER A 202 32.75 -8.60 4.10
C SER A 202 33.03 -9.18 5.47
N PHE A 203 31.99 -9.32 6.26
CA PHE A 203 32.05 -10.03 7.54
C PHE A 203 32.28 -11.54 7.34
N GLN A 204 31.78 -12.10 6.22
CA GLN A 204 32.02 -13.48 5.86
C GLN A 204 33.52 -13.78 5.79
N ASN A 205 34.29 -12.92 5.10
CA ASN A 205 35.74 -13.12 4.96
C ASN A 205 36.46 -13.02 6.31
N LEU A 206 35.98 -12.14 7.21
CA LEU A 206 36.54 -12.04 8.57
C LEU A 206 36.42 -13.37 9.35
N PHE A 207 35.30 -14.07 9.22
CA PHE A 207 35.06 -15.35 9.90
C PHE A 207 35.79 -16.53 9.23
N GLU A 208 35.94 -16.52 7.87
CA GLU A 208 36.57 -17.61 7.13
C GLU A 208 38.10 -17.52 7.12
N THR A 209 38.66 -16.32 6.96
CA THR A 209 40.10 -16.10 6.73
C THR A 209 40.79 -15.21 7.75
N GLY A 210 40.07 -14.69 8.73
CA GLY A 210 40.57 -13.72 9.70
C GLY A 210 40.86 -12.32 9.12
N SER A 211 40.55 -12.08 7.84
CA SER A 211 40.75 -10.82 7.14
C SER A 211 39.41 -10.34 6.54
N MET A 212 39.06 -9.08 6.74
CA MET A 212 37.87 -8.48 6.10
C MET A 212 37.99 -8.36 4.58
N ILE A 213 39.19 -8.51 4.05
CA ILE A 213 39.59 -8.22 2.66
C ILE A 213 39.87 -9.52 1.93
N ALA A 214 39.03 -9.87 0.95
CA ALA A 214 39.29 -11.01 0.06
C ALA A 214 38.67 -10.73 -1.33
N PRO A 215 39.11 -11.45 -2.39
CA PRO A 215 38.50 -11.30 -3.71
C PRO A 215 37.02 -11.73 -3.70
N LEU A 216 36.19 -11.00 -4.43
CA LEU A 216 34.77 -11.30 -4.54
C LEU A 216 34.53 -12.58 -5.34
N LYS A 217 33.84 -13.55 -4.78
CA LYS A 217 33.52 -14.83 -5.46
C LYS A 217 32.24 -14.65 -6.32
N ILE A 218 32.18 -15.28 -7.50
CA ILE A 218 31.03 -15.27 -8.40
C ILE A 218 29.76 -15.75 -7.67
N ALA A 219 29.88 -16.76 -6.82
CA ALA A 219 28.76 -17.27 -6.01
C ALA A 219 28.14 -16.20 -5.10
N VAL A 220 28.95 -15.30 -4.53
CA VAL A 220 28.46 -14.18 -3.69
C VAL A 220 27.66 -13.20 -4.54
N VAL A 221 28.16 -12.85 -5.74
CA VAL A 221 27.42 -11.95 -6.65
C VAL A 221 26.09 -12.57 -7.07
N ALA A 222 26.08 -13.85 -7.44
CA ALA A 222 24.84 -14.55 -7.81
C ALA A 222 23.80 -14.57 -6.67
N SER A 223 24.25 -14.87 -5.45
CA SER A 223 23.38 -14.83 -4.26
C SER A 223 22.90 -13.41 -3.99
N PHE A 224 23.76 -12.41 -4.14
CA PHE A 224 23.44 -11.01 -3.93
C PHE A 224 22.41 -10.48 -4.93
N LEU A 225 22.46 -10.92 -6.18
CA LEU A 225 21.44 -10.60 -7.21
C LEU A 225 20.07 -11.14 -6.81
N GLY A 226 20.00 -12.37 -6.32
CA GLY A 226 18.75 -12.95 -5.79
C GLY A 226 18.20 -12.16 -4.61
N MET A 227 19.07 -11.80 -3.66
CA MET A 227 18.70 -10.97 -2.51
C MET A 227 18.25 -9.58 -2.92
N THR A 228 18.91 -8.93 -3.89
CA THR A 228 18.51 -7.61 -4.40
C THR A 228 17.11 -7.66 -5.02
N LYS A 229 16.80 -8.69 -5.79
CA LYS A 229 15.47 -8.87 -6.39
C LYS A 229 14.39 -9.07 -5.34
N GLN A 230 14.65 -9.92 -4.35
CA GLN A 230 13.72 -10.16 -3.25
C GLN A 230 13.55 -8.91 -2.37
N PHE A 231 14.65 -8.21 -2.09
CA PHE A 231 14.65 -6.97 -1.31
C PHE A 231 13.79 -5.89 -1.97
N THR A 232 14.03 -5.59 -3.26
CA THR A 232 13.26 -4.57 -4.00
C THR A 232 11.79 -4.93 -4.11
N GLY A 233 11.45 -6.22 -4.25
CA GLY A 233 10.08 -6.72 -4.21
C GLY A 233 9.39 -6.45 -2.86
N ASN A 234 10.04 -6.77 -1.75
CA ASN A 234 9.50 -6.52 -0.41
C ASN A 234 9.38 -5.02 -0.09
N VAL A 235 10.35 -4.19 -0.47
CA VAL A 235 10.26 -2.72 -0.32
C VAL A 235 9.10 -2.16 -1.12
N SER A 236 8.90 -2.62 -2.35
CA SER A 236 7.75 -2.23 -3.18
C SER A 236 6.42 -2.60 -2.50
N GLN A 237 6.33 -3.80 -1.93
CA GLN A 237 5.14 -4.29 -1.23
C GLN A 237 4.84 -3.47 0.04
N VAL A 238 5.85 -3.17 0.85
CA VAL A 238 5.69 -2.28 2.03
C VAL A 238 5.24 -0.89 1.60
N SER A 239 5.82 -0.34 0.54
CA SER A 239 5.44 0.98 0.00
C SER A 239 3.99 1.03 -0.47
N GLN A 240 3.47 -0.06 -1.07
CA GLN A 240 2.06 -0.17 -1.46
C GLN A 240 1.13 -0.22 -0.24
N GLN A 241 1.50 -0.97 0.80
CA GLN A 241 0.70 -1.04 2.03
C GLN A 241 0.63 0.33 2.73
N ILE A 242 1.76 1.05 2.78
CA ILE A 242 1.79 2.42 3.32
C ILE A 242 0.87 3.35 2.52
N ASN A 243 0.93 3.29 1.18
CA ASN A 243 0.05 4.07 0.31
C ASN A 243 -1.43 3.75 0.54
N ALA A 244 -1.79 2.47 0.65
CA ALA A 244 -3.16 2.05 0.92
C ALA A 244 -3.66 2.58 2.28
N ILE A 245 -2.81 2.54 3.33
CA ILE A 245 -3.14 3.09 4.65
C ILE A 245 -3.32 4.61 4.59
N VAL A 246 -2.45 5.33 3.87
CA VAL A 246 -2.54 6.79 3.71
C VAL A 246 -3.84 7.17 2.98
N MET A 247 -4.21 6.44 1.92
CA MET A 247 -5.46 6.67 1.20
C MET A 247 -6.69 6.39 2.07
N ALA A 248 -6.67 5.28 2.82
CA ALA A 248 -7.76 4.94 3.75
C ALA A 248 -7.91 5.98 4.88
N ALA A 249 -6.80 6.43 5.48
CA ALA A 249 -6.81 7.47 6.50
C ALA A 249 -7.32 8.82 5.97
N ALA A 250 -6.95 9.16 4.72
CA ALA A 250 -7.43 10.38 4.06
C ALA A 250 -8.94 10.31 3.76
N GLY A 251 -9.46 9.14 3.39
CA GLY A 251 -10.91 8.93 3.23
C GLY A 251 -11.68 9.04 4.56
N ALA A 252 -11.16 8.45 5.64
CA ALA A 252 -11.80 8.48 6.95
C ALA A 252 -11.87 9.90 7.57
N SER A 253 -10.89 10.77 7.30
CA SER A 253 -10.88 12.15 7.82
C SER A 253 -11.92 13.08 7.17
N GLN A 254 -12.66 12.62 6.19
CA GLN A 254 -13.74 13.39 5.53
C GLN A 254 -15.14 12.99 5.99
N SER A 255 -15.26 11.88 6.73
CA SER A 255 -16.53 11.39 7.29
C SER A 255 -16.85 12.01 8.66
N GLU A 256 -15.98 12.85 9.22
CA GLU A 256 -16.24 13.71 10.40
C GLU A 256 -16.71 15.10 9.98
#